data_7241d9fa8a9aa9e2da1b0b4e15c8ba4d
#
_entry.id   7241d9fa8a9aa9e2da1b0b4e15c8ba4d
#
_cell.length_a   1.000
_cell.length_b   1.000
_cell.length_c   1.000
_cell.angle_alpha   90.00
_cell.angle_beta   90.00
_cell.angle_gamma   90.00
#
_symmetry.space_group_name_H-M   'P 1'
#
loop_
_entity.id
_entity.type
_entity.pdbx_description
1 polymer ?
#
loop_
_entity_poly.entity_id
_entity_poly.type
_entity_poly.pdbx_seq_one_letter_code
_entity_poly.pdbx_strand_id
1 'polypeptide(L)'
;MPDTRIAHVRVTPIAFYDPPLLNNSGCHQPFALRSIIEVETEDGVVGLGESYGTTPILDGLAIIAPRLCGLDVTNLNGLWSRARCVINDESSGYTNPENLLTRFVGAIEVAMWDAFGKATGRRVVDLLGGQVRETVPFSAYLFYKFAQHHGEATPDDWGEVLTPERLVDEAQYMIDQHGFKALKLKAGVFEPEEEIAGLHALRTAFPEAPLRIDPNGAWTPETTLQLLPQLDGLVEYLEDPTCGIQGNARVQAVTKTPLATNMYVVHTSHLPPNIAQDAFRVILSDHHYWGGLKASRDLARICEIWGLGLSMHSNSHLGISLAAMTHLAAATPNLTYDCDTHSPWQTDEVIEGGKMIFTDGALTVPEGPGLGVTLDRESLARLHQNYLNCGITIRDDAAEMKKHRPNWEFGRPKF
;
A
#
# COMPACT_ATOMS: atom_id res chain seq x y z
N MET A 1 24.88 -25.71 -7.63
CA MET A 1 23.89 -24.65 -7.40
C MET A 1 24.01 -24.24 -5.94
N PRO A 2 23.82 -22.98 -5.59
CA PRO A 2 23.84 -22.55 -4.19
C PRO A 2 22.79 -23.30 -3.36
N ASP A 3 23.09 -23.49 -2.07
CA ASP A 3 22.10 -24.06 -1.14
C ASP A 3 21.10 -22.99 -0.72
N THR A 4 19.95 -23.00 -1.36
CA THR A 4 18.88 -22.01 -1.19
C THR A 4 17.91 -22.34 -0.06
N ARG A 5 18.21 -23.33 0.79
CA ARG A 5 17.41 -23.62 1.99
C ARG A 5 17.58 -22.50 3.01
N ILE A 6 16.48 -22.14 3.65
CA ILE A 6 16.44 -21.09 4.66
C ILE A 6 17.17 -21.57 5.92
N ALA A 7 18.24 -20.88 6.29
CA ALA A 7 18.94 -21.06 7.56
C ALA A 7 18.25 -20.27 8.67
N HIS A 8 17.95 -19.00 8.43
CA HIS A 8 17.34 -18.09 9.39
C HIS A 8 16.33 -17.14 8.75
N VAL A 9 15.32 -16.76 9.54
CA VAL A 9 14.43 -15.63 9.23
C VAL A 9 14.49 -14.66 10.39
N ARG A 10 14.91 -13.43 10.12
CA ARG A 10 14.95 -12.35 11.10
C ARG A 10 13.87 -11.33 10.80
N VAL A 11 13.18 -10.87 11.83
CA VAL A 11 12.16 -9.83 11.75
C VAL A 11 12.56 -8.70 12.67
N THR A 12 12.82 -7.52 12.09
CA THR A 12 13.23 -6.33 12.85
C THR A 12 12.15 -5.27 12.73
N PRO A 13 11.36 -4.99 13.80
CA PRO A 13 10.39 -3.92 13.80
C PRO A 13 11.08 -2.56 13.77
N ILE A 14 10.48 -1.62 13.04
CA ILE A 14 10.94 -0.26 12.87
C ILE A 14 9.80 0.74 13.00
N ALA A 15 10.13 1.98 13.36
CA ALA A 15 9.21 3.10 13.34
C ALA A 15 9.90 4.29 12.67
N PHE A 16 9.22 4.93 11.72
CA PHE A 16 9.69 6.13 11.05
C PHE A 16 8.63 7.21 11.10
N TYR A 17 9.05 8.45 10.98
CA TYR A 17 8.14 9.59 11.05
C TYR A 17 7.09 9.51 9.93
N ASP A 18 5.84 9.73 10.31
CA ASP A 18 4.68 9.76 9.40
C ASP A 18 3.97 11.10 9.61
N PRO A 19 3.82 11.96 8.60
CA PRO A 19 3.16 13.25 8.76
C PRO A 19 1.72 13.11 9.23
N PRO A 20 1.10 14.18 9.81
CA PRO A 20 -0.27 14.13 10.32
C PRO A 20 -1.31 14.14 9.20
N LEU A 21 -1.22 13.15 8.31
CA LEU A 21 -2.12 12.93 7.18
C LEU A 21 -3.51 12.52 7.66
N LEU A 22 -4.55 13.01 7.00
CA LEU A 22 -5.94 12.73 7.36
C LEU A 22 -6.57 11.71 6.41
N ASN A 23 -7.37 10.85 6.97
CA ASN A 23 -8.18 9.87 6.25
C ASN A 23 -9.48 9.59 7.00
N ASN A 24 -10.35 8.72 6.47
CA ASN A 24 -11.60 8.35 7.14
C ASN A 24 -11.39 7.76 8.56
N SER A 25 -10.25 7.15 8.84
CA SER A 25 -9.96 6.58 10.17
C SER A 25 -9.47 7.60 11.19
N GLY A 26 -9.12 8.81 10.75
CA GLY A 26 -8.62 9.89 11.60
C GLY A 26 -7.35 10.55 11.07
N CYS A 27 -6.42 10.85 11.97
CA CYS A 27 -5.11 11.42 11.71
C CYS A 27 -4.03 10.35 11.85
N HIS A 28 -3.07 10.27 10.93
CA HIS A 28 -1.92 9.39 11.11
C HIS A 28 -1.20 9.70 12.42
N GLN A 29 -0.73 8.66 13.08
CA GLN A 29 0.11 8.81 14.27
C GLN A 29 1.51 9.28 13.89
N PRO A 30 2.30 9.87 14.83
CA PRO A 30 3.63 10.40 14.52
C PRO A 30 4.64 9.39 13.96
N PHE A 31 4.35 8.11 14.11
CA PHE A 31 5.20 7.04 13.59
C PHE A 31 4.39 5.97 12.87
N ALA A 32 4.78 5.69 11.62
CA ALA A 32 4.38 4.49 10.92
C ALA A 32 5.21 3.30 11.40
N LEU A 33 4.53 2.18 11.70
CA LEU A 33 5.16 0.94 12.16
C LEU A 33 5.33 -0.03 11.01
N ARG A 34 6.58 -0.43 10.75
CA ARG A 34 6.93 -1.45 9.77
C ARG A 34 7.86 -2.49 10.40
N SER A 35 8.11 -3.58 9.69
CA SER A 35 9.11 -4.57 10.03
C SER A 35 9.90 -4.96 8.78
N ILE A 36 11.21 -5.08 8.93
CA ILE A 36 12.09 -5.58 7.90
C ILE A 36 12.30 -7.07 8.13
N ILE A 37 12.13 -7.84 7.06
CA ILE A 37 12.26 -9.29 7.06
C ILE A 37 13.50 -9.66 6.27
N GLU A 38 14.39 -10.40 6.90
CA GLU A 38 15.59 -10.95 6.27
C GLU A 38 15.47 -12.47 6.23
N VAL A 39 15.48 -13.05 5.04
CA VAL A 39 15.55 -14.50 4.81
C VAL A 39 16.97 -14.83 4.42
N GLU A 40 17.71 -15.48 5.33
CA GLU A 40 19.08 -15.92 5.12
C GLU A 40 19.10 -17.40 4.71
N THR A 41 19.79 -17.72 3.62
CA THR A 41 19.98 -19.10 3.13
C THR A 41 21.19 -19.76 3.78
N GLU A 42 21.30 -21.09 3.67
CA GLU A 42 22.46 -21.86 4.16
C GLU A 42 23.80 -21.40 3.56
N ASP A 43 23.77 -20.86 2.33
CA ASP A 43 24.94 -20.26 1.68
C ASP A 43 25.17 -18.77 2.04
N GLY A 44 24.41 -18.24 3.00
CA GLY A 44 24.56 -16.87 3.50
C GLY A 44 23.99 -15.77 2.59
N VAL A 45 23.19 -16.12 1.58
CA VAL A 45 22.46 -15.12 0.79
C VAL A 45 21.30 -14.59 1.60
N VAL A 46 21.16 -13.25 1.68
CA VAL A 46 20.09 -12.58 2.43
C VAL A 46 19.11 -11.91 1.48
N GLY A 47 17.89 -12.39 1.51
CA GLY A 47 16.76 -11.75 0.84
C GLY A 47 15.98 -10.82 1.79
N LEU A 48 15.46 -9.74 1.24
CA LEU A 48 14.78 -8.67 1.96
C LEU A 48 13.28 -8.65 1.67
N GLY A 49 12.50 -8.43 2.71
CA GLY A 49 11.07 -8.17 2.65
C GLY A 49 10.68 -7.09 3.67
N GLU A 50 9.49 -6.57 3.52
CA GLU A 50 8.96 -5.53 4.42
C GLU A 50 7.49 -5.81 4.70
N SER A 51 7.05 -5.61 5.95
CA SER A 51 5.68 -5.81 6.40
C SER A 51 5.26 -4.75 7.41
N TYR A 52 4.03 -4.84 7.89
CA TYR A 52 3.55 -4.05 9.02
C TYR A 52 4.32 -4.40 10.29
N GLY A 53 4.52 -3.40 11.17
CA GLY A 53 5.24 -3.53 12.45
C GLY A 53 4.34 -3.51 13.68
N THR A 54 3.03 -3.72 13.54
CA THR A 54 2.12 -3.78 14.66
C THR A 54 2.25 -5.09 15.42
N THR A 55 1.99 -5.08 16.74
CA THR A 55 2.13 -6.26 17.62
C THR A 55 1.49 -7.53 17.03
N PRO A 56 0.24 -7.53 16.54
CA PRO A 56 -0.36 -8.76 16.02
C PRO A 56 0.40 -9.35 14.82
N ILE A 57 0.98 -8.50 13.97
CA ILE A 57 1.77 -8.97 12.83
C ILE A 57 3.11 -9.52 13.29
N LEU A 58 3.78 -8.84 14.21
CA LEU A 58 5.06 -9.28 14.75
C LEU A 58 4.93 -10.63 15.49
N ASP A 59 3.88 -10.81 16.29
CA ASP A 59 3.59 -12.05 17.00
C ASP A 59 3.40 -13.22 16.02
N GLY A 60 2.63 -13.02 14.97
CA GLY A 60 2.44 -14.02 13.93
C GLY A 60 3.73 -14.34 13.17
N LEU A 61 4.52 -13.34 12.80
CA LEU A 61 5.81 -13.54 12.16
C LEU A 61 6.80 -14.27 13.06
N ALA A 62 6.81 -13.99 14.37
CA ALA A 62 7.66 -14.69 15.35
C ALA A 62 7.30 -16.18 15.45
N ILE A 63 6.03 -16.55 15.28
CA ILE A 63 5.59 -17.95 15.25
C ILE A 63 5.98 -18.62 13.93
N ILE A 64 5.88 -17.93 12.79
CA ILE A 64 6.14 -18.50 11.46
C ILE A 64 7.62 -18.65 11.21
N ALA A 65 8.44 -17.63 11.51
CA ALA A 65 9.84 -17.53 11.14
C ALA A 65 10.67 -18.82 11.47
N PRO A 66 10.66 -19.38 12.68
CA PRO A 66 11.44 -20.57 12.98
C PRO A 66 10.96 -21.83 12.23
N ARG A 67 9.71 -21.84 11.77
CA ARG A 67 9.15 -22.97 11.02
C ARG A 67 9.61 -23.01 9.57
N LEU A 68 10.21 -21.92 9.06
CA LEU A 68 10.68 -21.84 7.69
C LEU A 68 12.08 -22.40 7.50
N CYS A 69 12.87 -22.61 8.57
CA CYS A 69 14.19 -23.20 8.47
C CYS A 69 14.15 -24.56 7.73
N GLY A 70 15.11 -24.75 6.83
CA GLY A 70 15.20 -25.92 5.94
C GLY A 70 14.23 -25.90 4.75
N LEU A 71 13.33 -24.90 4.63
CA LEU A 71 12.52 -24.73 3.43
C LEU A 71 13.37 -24.10 2.33
N ASP A 72 13.27 -24.60 1.11
CA ASP A 72 13.89 -23.95 -0.05
C ASP A 72 13.15 -22.65 -0.40
N VAL A 73 13.87 -21.56 -0.71
CA VAL A 73 13.28 -20.25 -1.03
C VAL A 73 12.39 -20.27 -2.27
N THR A 74 12.49 -21.31 -3.12
CA THR A 74 11.59 -21.51 -4.27
C THR A 74 10.28 -22.20 -3.91
N ASN A 75 10.19 -22.78 -2.70
CA ASN A 75 9.01 -23.55 -2.27
C ASN A 75 7.94 -22.65 -1.63
N LEU A 76 7.28 -21.81 -2.43
CA LEU A 76 6.23 -20.92 -1.97
C LEU A 76 5.01 -21.68 -1.40
N ASN A 77 4.68 -22.85 -1.95
CA ASN A 77 3.61 -23.68 -1.39
C ASN A 77 3.95 -24.16 0.03
N GLY A 78 5.21 -24.47 0.27
CA GLY A 78 5.73 -24.81 1.60
C GLY A 78 5.63 -23.64 2.58
N LEU A 79 5.86 -22.40 2.12
CA LEU A 79 5.64 -21.19 2.92
C LEU A 79 4.18 -21.10 3.36
N TRP A 80 3.24 -21.16 2.43
CA TRP A 80 1.80 -21.12 2.73
C TRP A 80 1.38 -22.22 3.72
N SER A 81 1.85 -23.44 3.48
CA SER A 81 1.53 -24.59 4.36
C SER A 81 2.03 -24.38 5.80
N ARG A 82 3.29 -23.89 5.94
CA ARG A 82 3.90 -23.66 7.26
C ARG A 82 3.31 -22.45 7.98
N ALA A 83 2.93 -21.40 7.24
CA ALA A 83 2.33 -20.20 7.81
C ALA A 83 0.90 -20.41 8.32
N ARG A 84 0.17 -21.41 7.82
CA ARG A 84 -1.22 -21.70 8.27
C ARG A 84 -1.33 -22.04 9.75
N CYS A 85 -0.26 -22.45 10.44
CA CYS A 85 -0.28 -22.72 11.87
C CYS A 85 -0.74 -21.54 12.74
N VAL A 86 -0.63 -20.30 12.21
CA VAL A 86 -1.05 -19.08 12.94
C VAL A 86 -2.55 -18.88 12.91
N ILE A 87 -3.27 -19.45 11.91
CA ILE A 87 -4.72 -19.27 11.77
C ILE A 87 -5.51 -20.28 12.60
N ASN A 88 -4.91 -21.38 12.98
CA ASN A 88 -5.56 -22.45 13.74
C ASN A 88 -5.72 -22.11 15.23
N ASP A 89 -5.24 -20.95 15.66
CA ASP A 89 -5.44 -20.48 17.02
C ASP A 89 -6.77 -19.69 17.11
N GLU A 90 -7.76 -20.27 17.75
CA GLU A 90 -9.09 -19.67 17.99
C GLU A 90 -8.99 -18.32 18.74
N SER A 91 -7.84 -18.00 19.34
CA SER A 91 -7.58 -16.77 20.09
C SER A 91 -7.27 -15.57 19.22
N SER A 92 -7.11 -15.71 17.90
CA SER A 92 -6.57 -14.63 17.04
C SER A 92 -7.48 -13.40 16.90
N GLY A 93 -8.75 -13.45 17.30
CA GLY A 93 -9.68 -12.30 17.30
C GLY A 93 -9.94 -11.63 15.95
N TYR A 94 -9.38 -12.16 14.85
CA TYR A 94 -9.51 -11.61 13.52
C TYR A 94 -10.78 -12.09 12.83
N THR A 95 -11.54 -11.15 12.30
CA THR A 95 -12.80 -11.44 11.58
C THR A 95 -12.60 -12.16 10.25
N ASN A 96 -11.36 -12.15 9.69
CA ASN A 96 -11.01 -12.90 8.48
C ASN A 96 -9.58 -13.44 8.58
N PRO A 97 -9.38 -14.68 9.05
CA PRO A 97 -8.06 -15.27 9.21
C PRO A 97 -7.27 -15.43 7.91
N GLU A 98 -7.93 -15.64 6.76
CA GLU A 98 -7.22 -15.77 5.47
C GLU A 98 -6.57 -14.44 5.05
N ASN A 99 -7.21 -13.29 5.30
CA ASN A 99 -6.62 -11.99 5.04
C ASN A 99 -5.42 -11.68 5.95
N LEU A 100 -5.40 -12.24 7.14
CA LEU A 100 -4.24 -12.13 8.03
C LEU A 100 -3.09 -13.00 7.51
N LEU A 101 -3.40 -14.24 7.09
CA LEU A 101 -2.40 -15.15 6.53
C LEU A 101 -1.70 -14.54 5.32
N THR A 102 -2.45 -13.92 4.40
CA THR A 102 -1.87 -13.27 3.22
C THR A 102 -0.85 -12.18 3.59
N ARG A 103 -1.11 -11.42 4.67
CA ARG A 103 -0.19 -10.39 5.15
C ARG A 103 1.11 -10.97 5.72
N PHE A 104 1.08 -12.10 6.40
CA PHE A 104 2.30 -12.77 6.87
C PHE A 104 3.08 -13.35 5.70
N VAL A 105 2.39 -14.03 4.80
CA VAL A 105 3.01 -14.70 3.66
C VAL A 105 3.62 -13.68 2.71
N GLY A 106 2.91 -12.56 2.42
CA GLY A 106 3.33 -11.59 1.41
C GLY A 106 4.74 -11.06 1.62
N ALA A 107 5.06 -10.64 2.83
CA ALA A 107 6.37 -10.07 3.13
C ALA A 107 7.50 -11.10 3.13
N ILE A 108 7.23 -12.30 3.65
CA ILE A 108 8.22 -13.40 3.63
C ILE A 108 8.45 -13.88 2.19
N GLU A 109 7.40 -13.96 1.38
CA GLU A 109 7.47 -14.36 -0.02
C GLU A 109 8.33 -13.40 -0.85
N VAL A 110 8.20 -12.09 -0.63
CA VAL A 110 9.07 -11.09 -1.25
C VAL A 110 10.54 -11.33 -0.90
N ALA A 111 10.83 -11.59 0.39
CA ALA A 111 12.20 -11.90 0.81
C ALA A 111 12.73 -13.20 0.20
N MET A 112 11.89 -14.22 0.02
CA MET A 112 12.26 -15.45 -0.67
C MET A 112 12.57 -15.22 -2.15
N TRP A 113 11.79 -14.39 -2.85
CA TRP A 113 12.08 -13.98 -4.24
C TRP A 113 13.40 -13.21 -4.34
N ASP A 114 13.65 -12.29 -3.42
CA ASP A 114 14.88 -11.52 -3.38
C ASP A 114 16.10 -12.44 -3.15
N ALA A 115 16.01 -13.36 -2.17
CA ALA A 115 17.04 -14.34 -1.90
C ALA A 115 17.33 -15.23 -3.13
N PHE A 116 16.28 -15.73 -3.79
CA PHE A 116 16.41 -16.55 -4.98
C PHE A 116 17.03 -15.77 -6.14
N GLY A 117 16.60 -14.53 -6.35
CA GLY A 117 17.18 -13.65 -7.36
C GLY A 117 18.67 -13.40 -7.12
N LYS A 118 19.05 -13.08 -5.89
CA LYS A 118 20.45 -12.90 -5.48
C LYS A 118 21.28 -14.17 -5.67
N ALA A 119 20.77 -15.32 -5.23
CA ALA A 119 21.45 -16.61 -5.37
C ALA A 119 21.68 -17.05 -6.83
N THR A 120 20.80 -16.61 -7.73
CA THR A 120 20.86 -16.97 -9.16
C THR A 120 21.38 -15.86 -10.07
N GLY A 121 21.69 -14.67 -9.53
CA GLY A 121 22.12 -13.51 -10.30
C GLY A 121 21.02 -12.94 -11.21
N ARG A 122 19.74 -13.10 -10.84
CA ARG A 122 18.57 -12.62 -11.60
C ARG A 122 17.81 -11.56 -10.83
N ARG A 123 17.27 -10.57 -11.55
CA ARG A 123 16.33 -9.59 -10.95
C ARG A 123 15.00 -10.27 -10.68
N VAL A 124 14.26 -9.80 -9.68
CA VAL A 124 12.92 -10.33 -9.38
C VAL A 124 11.99 -10.16 -10.59
N VAL A 125 12.06 -9.04 -11.31
CA VAL A 125 11.26 -8.84 -12.54
C VAL A 125 11.50 -9.92 -13.59
N ASP A 126 12.73 -10.39 -13.74
CA ASP A 126 13.07 -11.45 -14.70
C ASP A 126 12.47 -12.81 -14.26
N LEU A 127 12.47 -13.08 -12.96
CA LEU A 127 11.86 -14.29 -12.36
C LEU A 127 10.34 -14.26 -12.44
N LEU A 128 9.73 -13.06 -12.47
CA LEU A 128 8.29 -12.87 -12.67
C LEU A 128 7.85 -12.95 -14.15
N GLY A 129 8.75 -13.29 -15.05
CA GLY A 129 8.46 -13.49 -16.49
C GLY A 129 9.04 -12.42 -17.41
N GLY A 130 9.84 -11.50 -16.86
CA GLY A 130 10.49 -10.41 -17.60
C GLY A 130 9.68 -9.11 -17.58
N GLN A 131 10.40 -8.00 -17.73
CA GLN A 131 9.79 -6.68 -17.77
C GLN A 131 9.10 -6.43 -19.12
N VAL A 132 7.92 -5.81 -19.08
CA VAL A 132 7.16 -5.35 -20.26
C VAL A 132 7.19 -3.83 -20.39
N ARG A 133 7.74 -3.14 -19.38
CA ARG A 133 8.01 -1.69 -19.38
C ARG A 133 9.29 -1.38 -18.62
N GLU A 134 10.02 -0.37 -19.05
CA GLU A 134 11.27 0.05 -18.42
C GLU A 134 11.03 0.90 -17.18
N THR A 135 9.97 1.70 -17.20
CA THR A 135 9.55 2.58 -16.11
C THR A 135 8.12 2.27 -15.69
N VAL A 136 7.85 2.37 -14.41
CA VAL A 136 6.52 2.16 -13.79
C VAL A 136 5.97 3.52 -13.39
N PRO A 137 4.80 3.93 -13.91
CA PRO A 137 4.19 5.20 -13.56
C PRO A 137 3.52 5.13 -12.19
N PHE A 138 3.61 6.25 -11.45
CA PHE A 138 2.97 6.44 -10.14
C PHE A 138 2.14 7.71 -10.14
N SER A 139 1.14 7.76 -9.26
CA SER A 139 0.30 8.93 -9.00
C SER A 139 0.76 9.67 -7.76
N ALA A 140 0.63 11.01 -7.77
CA ALA A 140 0.71 11.81 -6.56
C ALA A 140 -0.46 11.43 -5.63
N TYR A 141 -0.16 10.98 -4.42
CA TYR A 141 -1.15 10.65 -3.43
C TYR A 141 -1.32 11.84 -2.49
N LEU A 142 -2.37 12.63 -2.70
CA LEU A 142 -2.68 13.86 -2.00
C LEU A 142 -3.49 13.58 -0.74
N PHE A 143 -3.21 14.32 0.33
CA PHE A 143 -3.89 14.16 1.60
C PHE A 143 -4.28 15.53 2.17
N TYR A 144 -5.44 15.62 2.78
CA TYR A 144 -5.63 16.63 3.79
C TYR A 144 -4.71 16.33 4.97
N LYS A 145 -4.15 17.34 5.61
CA LYS A 145 -3.25 17.16 6.74
C LYS A 145 -3.22 18.38 7.68
N PHE A 146 -2.95 18.13 8.96
CA PHE A 146 -2.61 19.19 9.89
C PHE A 146 -1.17 19.68 9.66
N ALA A 147 -0.87 20.88 10.15
CA ALA A 147 0.48 21.45 10.05
C ALA A 147 1.54 20.63 10.80
N GLN A 148 1.15 19.97 11.90
CA GLN A 148 2.01 19.22 12.80
C GLN A 148 1.19 18.25 13.63
N HIS A 149 1.82 17.25 14.25
CA HIS A 149 1.17 16.43 15.25
C HIS A 149 0.88 17.20 16.53
N HIS A 150 -0.13 16.74 17.27
CA HIS A 150 -0.48 17.37 18.54
C HIS A 150 0.69 17.29 19.53
N GLY A 151 1.10 18.47 20.02
CA GLY A 151 2.22 18.59 20.98
C GLY A 151 3.60 18.80 20.36
N GLU A 152 3.74 18.73 19.05
CA GLU A 152 4.96 19.18 18.37
C GLU A 152 5.09 20.70 18.40
N ALA A 153 6.32 21.18 18.46
CA ALA A 153 6.59 22.62 18.62
C ALA A 153 6.57 23.39 17.29
N THR A 154 6.82 22.71 16.18
CA THR A 154 6.96 23.32 14.84
C THR A 154 6.21 22.51 13.80
N PRO A 155 5.60 23.19 12.80
CA PRO A 155 5.08 22.51 11.63
C PRO A 155 6.15 21.69 10.91
N ASP A 156 5.71 20.65 10.21
CA ASP A 156 6.56 19.96 9.23
C ASP A 156 6.77 20.80 7.96
N ASP A 157 7.67 20.38 7.09
CA ASP A 157 8.03 21.13 5.88
C ASP A 157 6.88 21.24 4.86
N TRP A 158 5.85 20.39 4.97
CA TRP A 158 4.67 20.40 4.09
C TRP A 158 3.63 21.46 4.49
N GLY A 159 3.58 21.83 5.79
CA GLY A 159 2.58 22.74 6.35
C GLY A 159 1.17 22.12 6.37
N GLU A 160 0.16 22.97 6.54
CA GLU A 160 -1.24 22.56 6.63
C GLU A 160 -1.91 22.48 5.24
N VAL A 161 -2.72 21.43 5.00
CA VAL A 161 -3.51 21.24 3.78
C VAL A 161 -4.95 20.89 4.18
N LEU A 162 -5.79 21.92 4.37
CA LEU A 162 -7.19 21.78 4.77
C LEU A 162 -8.17 22.51 3.83
N THR A 163 -7.68 23.17 2.77
CA THR A 163 -8.50 23.90 1.81
C THR A 163 -8.20 23.45 0.38
N PRO A 164 -9.12 23.69 -0.58
CA PRO A 164 -8.88 23.37 -1.99
C PRO A 164 -7.62 24.05 -2.56
N GLU A 165 -7.31 25.29 -2.17
CA GLU A 165 -6.13 26.02 -2.63
C GLU A 165 -4.85 25.35 -2.15
N ARG A 166 -4.80 24.96 -0.88
CA ARG A 166 -3.65 24.26 -0.30
C ARG A 166 -3.46 22.85 -0.91
N LEU A 167 -4.56 22.19 -1.28
CA LEU A 167 -4.50 20.93 -2.00
C LEU A 167 -3.90 21.09 -3.40
N VAL A 168 -4.20 22.20 -4.09
CA VAL A 168 -3.59 22.54 -5.39
C VAL A 168 -2.10 22.83 -5.21
N ASP A 169 -1.70 23.57 -4.17
CA ASP A 169 -0.28 23.84 -3.87
C ASP A 169 0.51 22.53 -3.62
N GLU A 170 -0.09 21.60 -2.86
CA GLU A 170 0.48 20.26 -2.60
C GLU A 170 0.66 19.47 -3.91
N ALA A 171 -0.39 19.45 -4.74
CA ALA A 171 -0.33 18.77 -6.03
C ALA A 171 0.74 19.36 -6.94
N GLN A 172 0.86 20.69 -7.00
CA GLN A 172 1.89 21.37 -7.77
C GLN A 172 3.28 21.00 -7.27
N TYR A 173 3.50 20.99 -5.95
CA TYR A 173 4.76 20.57 -5.37
C TYR A 173 5.12 19.13 -5.77
N MET A 174 4.16 18.19 -5.66
CA MET A 174 4.37 16.79 -6.05
C MET A 174 4.72 16.65 -7.54
N ILE A 175 4.08 17.43 -8.40
CA ILE A 175 4.37 17.45 -9.84
C ILE A 175 5.77 18.03 -10.09
N ASP A 176 6.11 19.17 -9.49
CA ASP A 176 7.38 19.84 -9.70
C ASP A 176 8.57 19.00 -9.19
N GLN A 177 8.42 18.31 -8.07
CA GLN A 177 9.49 17.52 -7.46
C GLN A 177 9.65 16.13 -8.09
N HIS A 178 8.55 15.51 -8.52
CA HIS A 178 8.54 14.10 -8.90
C HIS A 178 8.03 13.84 -10.32
N GLY A 179 7.42 14.84 -10.96
CA GLY A 179 6.86 14.72 -12.32
C GLY A 179 5.60 13.87 -12.42
N PHE A 180 4.86 13.67 -11.34
CA PHE A 180 3.62 12.89 -11.35
C PHE A 180 2.61 13.47 -12.33
N LYS A 181 1.90 12.58 -13.05
CA LYS A 181 0.89 12.96 -14.05
C LYS A 181 -0.52 12.72 -13.58
N ALA A 182 -0.76 11.67 -12.82
CA ALA A 182 -2.05 11.38 -12.19
C ALA A 182 -2.07 11.84 -10.73
N LEU A 183 -3.24 12.28 -10.25
CA LEU A 183 -3.44 12.80 -8.91
C LEU A 183 -4.55 12.01 -8.20
N LYS A 184 -4.26 11.48 -7.02
CA LYS A 184 -5.21 10.77 -6.18
C LYS A 184 -5.45 11.52 -4.88
N LEU A 185 -6.69 11.89 -4.59
CA LEU A 185 -7.09 12.51 -3.33
C LEU A 185 -7.56 11.46 -2.32
N LYS A 186 -6.92 11.39 -1.16
CA LYS A 186 -7.43 10.67 0.00
C LYS A 186 -8.53 11.49 0.65
N ALA A 187 -9.73 10.94 0.65
CA ALA A 187 -10.96 11.58 1.07
C ALA A 187 -11.60 10.89 2.30
N GLY A 188 -12.87 11.20 2.60
CA GLY A 188 -13.58 10.71 3.78
C GLY A 188 -13.25 11.48 5.06
N VAL A 189 -12.61 12.63 4.93
CA VAL A 189 -12.16 13.51 6.01
C VAL A 189 -13.22 14.57 6.33
N PHE A 190 -13.70 15.26 5.28
CA PHE A 190 -14.68 16.35 5.33
C PHE A 190 -16.03 15.93 4.77
N GLU A 191 -17.00 16.84 4.80
CA GLU A 191 -18.25 16.64 4.08
C GLU A 191 -17.95 16.41 2.59
N PRO A 192 -18.66 15.47 1.93
CA PRO A 192 -18.33 15.07 0.57
C PRO A 192 -18.27 16.21 -0.44
N GLU A 193 -19.14 17.22 -0.28
CA GLU A 193 -19.19 18.40 -1.15
C GLU A 193 -17.94 19.27 -1.03
N GLU A 194 -17.32 19.33 0.15
CA GLU A 194 -16.05 20.04 0.37
C GLU A 194 -14.90 19.33 -0.36
N GLU A 195 -14.87 17.99 -0.30
CA GLU A 195 -13.86 17.18 -0.99
C GLU A 195 -14.02 17.23 -2.52
N ILE A 196 -15.26 17.27 -3.02
CA ILE A 196 -15.53 17.48 -4.45
C ILE A 196 -15.11 18.88 -4.90
N ALA A 197 -15.28 19.92 -4.06
CA ALA A 197 -14.75 21.24 -4.37
C ALA A 197 -13.23 21.21 -4.51
N GLY A 198 -12.51 20.41 -3.70
CA GLY A 198 -11.08 20.14 -3.86
C GLY A 198 -10.74 19.50 -5.22
N LEU A 199 -11.53 18.51 -5.66
CA LEU A 199 -11.34 17.90 -7.00
C LEU A 199 -11.57 18.89 -8.14
N HIS A 200 -12.57 19.77 -8.03
CA HIS A 200 -12.79 20.82 -9.03
C HIS A 200 -11.66 21.84 -9.07
N ALA A 201 -11.07 22.19 -7.92
CA ALA A 201 -9.89 23.04 -7.87
C ALA A 201 -8.68 22.36 -8.54
N LEU A 202 -8.44 21.06 -8.26
CA LEU A 202 -7.42 20.28 -8.93
C LEU A 202 -7.64 20.20 -10.44
N ARG A 203 -8.89 19.94 -10.90
CA ARG A 203 -9.21 19.91 -12.33
C ARG A 203 -8.98 21.26 -13.01
N THR A 204 -9.29 22.36 -12.31
CA THR A 204 -9.06 23.72 -12.83
C THR A 204 -7.56 24.02 -12.98
N ALA A 205 -6.77 23.62 -11.99
CA ALA A 205 -5.32 23.85 -12.00
C ALA A 205 -4.58 22.89 -12.96
N PHE A 206 -5.06 21.66 -13.06
CA PHE A 206 -4.44 20.58 -13.85
C PHE A 206 -5.46 19.94 -14.81
N PRO A 207 -5.83 20.62 -15.92
CA PRO A 207 -6.93 20.22 -16.79
C PRO A 207 -6.79 18.81 -17.40
N GLU A 208 -5.55 18.37 -17.67
CA GLU A 208 -5.28 17.11 -18.34
C GLU A 208 -4.92 15.96 -17.37
N ALA A 209 -4.71 16.25 -16.07
CA ALA A 209 -4.29 15.23 -15.12
C ALA A 209 -5.43 14.23 -14.85
N PRO A 210 -5.20 12.91 -14.96
CA PRO A 210 -6.13 11.92 -14.42
C PRO A 210 -6.33 12.15 -12.92
N LEU A 211 -7.59 12.28 -12.49
CA LEU A 211 -7.95 12.49 -11.09
C LEU A 211 -8.59 11.24 -10.51
N ARG A 212 -8.32 10.96 -9.25
CA ARG A 212 -8.90 9.87 -8.46
C ARG A 212 -9.32 10.40 -7.10
N ILE A 213 -10.34 9.78 -6.52
CA ILE A 213 -10.75 10.06 -5.14
C ILE A 213 -11.01 8.75 -4.41
N ASP A 214 -10.57 8.69 -3.15
CA ASP A 214 -10.71 7.52 -2.29
C ASP A 214 -11.32 7.90 -0.93
N PRO A 215 -12.65 7.85 -0.81
CA PRO A 215 -13.36 8.10 0.45
C PRO A 215 -13.19 7.00 1.51
N ASN A 216 -12.59 5.87 1.18
CA ASN A 216 -12.30 4.78 2.12
C ASN A 216 -13.55 4.19 2.81
N GLY A 217 -14.67 4.10 2.08
CA GLY A 217 -15.95 3.61 2.60
C GLY A 217 -16.69 4.62 3.50
N ALA A 218 -16.31 5.89 3.44
CA ALA A 218 -16.91 6.93 4.29
C ALA A 218 -18.33 7.30 3.89
N TRP A 219 -18.71 7.14 2.62
CA TRP A 219 -20.01 7.55 2.13
C TRP A 219 -21.02 6.40 2.19
N THR A 220 -22.31 6.75 2.36
CA THR A 220 -23.39 5.80 2.11
C THR A 220 -23.58 5.58 0.61
N PRO A 221 -24.22 4.49 0.17
CA PRO A 221 -24.61 4.35 -1.23
C PRO A 221 -25.52 5.51 -1.70
N GLU A 222 -26.41 5.98 -0.85
CA GLU A 222 -27.32 7.09 -1.13
C GLU A 222 -26.56 8.41 -1.35
N THR A 223 -25.62 8.75 -0.49
CA THR A 223 -24.72 9.90 -0.63
C THR A 223 -23.91 9.78 -1.92
N THR A 224 -23.30 8.63 -2.16
CA THR A 224 -22.51 8.41 -3.39
C THR A 224 -23.35 8.64 -4.64
N LEU A 225 -24.58 8.09 -4.69
CA LEU A 225 -25.50 8.24 -5.83
C LEU A 225 -25.87 9.71 -6.08
N GLN A 226 -26.03 10.51 -5.03
CA GLN A 226 -26.32 11.96 -5.14
C GLN A 226 -25.13 12.74 -5.71
N LEU A 227 -23.90 12.28 -5.46
CA LEU A 227 -22.66 12.94 -5.88
C LEU A 227 -22.20 12.55 -7.29
N LEU A 228 -22.67 11.42 -7.84
CA LEU A 228 -22.26 10.93 -9.16
C LEU A 228 -22.33 11.99 -10.28
N PRO A 229 -23.37 12.86 -10.37
CA PRO A 229 -23.42 13.88 -11.41
C PRO A 229 -22.24 14.87 -11.39
N GLN A 230 -21.56 15.01 -10.25
CA GLN A 230 -20.39 15.87 -10.10
C GLN A 230 -19.08 15.10 -10.31
N LEU A 231 -19.10 13.77 -10.17
CA LEU A 231 -17.92 12.89 -10.27
C LEU A 231 -17.76 12.25 -11.65
N ASP A 232 -18.88 11.97 -12.33
CA ASP A 232 -18.86 11.34 -13.66
C ASP A 232 -18.15 12.26 -14.68
N GLY A 233 -17.05 11.73 -15.25
CA GLY A 233 -16.19 12.47 -16.18
C GLY A 233 -15.17 13.41 -15.50
N LEU A 234 -15.24 13.59 -14.19
CA LEU A 234 -14.25 14.34 -13.41
C LEU A 234 -13.09 13.44 -13.00
N VAL A 235 -13.37 12.21 -12.56
CA VAL A 235 -12.38 11.24 -12.10
C VAL A 235 -12.26 10.06 -13.06
N GLU A 236 -11.06 9.47 -13.17
CA GLU A 236 -10.83 8.28 -13.99
C GLU A 236 -11.37 7.01 -13.31
N TYR A 237 -11.36 6.97 -11.98
CA TYR A 237 -12.08 6.01 -11.15
C TYR A 237 -12.43 6.60 -9.77
N LEU A 238 -13.42 5.98 -9.13
CA LEU A 238 -13.86 6.28 -7.76
C LEU A 238 -13.54 5.06 -6.88
N GLU A 239 -12.65 5.23 -5.88
CA GLU A 239 -12.16 4.13 -5.06
C GLU A 239 -12.93 4.02 -3.75
N ASP A 240 -13.41 2.83 -3.46
CA ASP A 240 -14.09 2.48 -2.20
C ASP A 240 -15.03 3.58 -1.66
N PRO A 241 -15.96 4.13 -2.47
CA PRO A 241 -16.82 5.22 -2.00
C PRO A 241 -17.70 4.78 -0.84
N THR A 242 -18.24 3.56 -0.90
CA THR A 242 -19.15 3.03 0.13
C THR A 242 -18.74 1.65 0.60
N CYS A 243 -19.39 1.18 1.65
CA CYS A 243 -19.03 -0.09 2.29
C CYS A 243 -19.51 -1.31 1.50
N GLY A 244 -18.62 -2.30 1.38
CA GLY A 244 -18.93 -3.66 0.92
C GLY A 244 -19.23 -3.78 -0.56
N ILE A 245 -19.26 -5.03 -1.05
CA ILE A 245 -19.52 -5.33 -2.47
C ILE A 245 -20.92 -4.91 -2.88
N GLN A 246 -21.94 -5.15 -2.04
CA GLN A 246 -23.33 -4.85 -2.38
C GLN A 246 -23.62 -3.34 -2.53
N GLY A 247 -23.06 -2.52 -1.62
CA GLY A 247 -23.20 -1.07 -1.69
C GLY A 247 -22.57 -0.51 -2.97
N ASN A 248 -21.37 -0.95 -3.28
CA ASN A 248 -20.64 -0.51 -4.47
C ASN A 248 -21.28 -1.04 -5.76
N ALA A 249 -21.86 -2.25 -5.77
CA ALA A 249 -22.61 -2.75 -6.92
C ALA A 249 -23.83 -1.86 -7.28
N ARG A 250 -24.55 -1.35 -6.28
CA ARG A 250 -25.66 -0.40 -6.49
C ARG A 250 -25.19 0.90 -7.15
N VAL A 251 -24.03 1.39 -6.74
CA VAL A 251 -23.42 2.59 -7.32
C VAL A 251 -22.94 2.31 -8.74
N GLN A 252 -22.18 1.22 -8.95
CA GLN A 252 -21.62 0.87 -10.26
C GLN A 252 -22.70 0.65 -11.32
N ALA A 253 -23.89 0.17 -10.92
CA ALA A 253 -25.00 -0.08 -11.84
C ALA A 253 -25.51 1.16 -12.56
N VAL A 254 -25.25 2.37 -12.04
CA VAL A 254 -25.80 3.62 -12.57
C VAL A 254 -24.74 4.64 -13.03
N THR A 255 -23.45 4.34 -12.83
CA THR A 255 -22.34 5.19 -13.29
C THR A 255 -21.51 4.52 -14.37
N LYS A 256 -20.92 5.31 -15.27
CA LYS A 256 -19.91 4.87 -16.22
C LYS A 256 -18.49 4.93 -15.65
N THR A 257 -18.28 5.78 -14.63
CA THR A 257 -17.00 5.85 -13.91
C THR A 257 -16.75 4.52 -13.23
N PRO A 258 -15.64 3.83 -13.51
CA PRO A 258 -15.36 2.56 -12.86
C PRO A 258 -15.12 2.74 -11.36
N LEU A 259 -15.72 1.87 -10.55
CA LEU A 259 -15.36 1.80 -9.14
C LEU A 259 -14.11 0.95 -8.97
N ALA A 260 -13.19 1.44 -8.13
CA ALA A 260 -11.97 0.77 -7.76
C ALA A 260 -11.98 0.32 -6.30
N THR A 261 -11.16 -0.66 -5.94
CA THR A 261 -11.06 -1.11 -4.55
C THR A 261 -9.68 -1.62 -4.18
N ASN A 262 -9.24 -1.25 -2.96
CA ASN A 262 -8.18 -1.91 -2.21
C ASN A 262 -8.66 -2.52 -0.89
N MET A 263 -9.96 -2.38 -0.56
CA MET A 263 -10.51 -2.77 0.74
C MET A 263 -11.45 -3.98 0.68
N TYR A 264 -12.27 -4.08 -0.37
CA TYR A 264 -13.38 -5.06 -0.40
C TYR A 264 -13.11 -6.26 -1.31
N VAL A 265 -12.13 -6.16 -2.22
CA VAL A 265 -11.63 -7.29 -3.02
C VAL A 265 -10.13 -7.41 -2.80
N VAL A 266 -9.75 -8.11 -1.74
CA VAL A 266 -8.35 -8.27 -1.27
C VAL A 266 -7.98 -9.75 -1.05
N HIS A 267 -8.82 -10.67 -1.51
CA HIS A 267 -8.59 -12.11 -1.47
C HIS A 267 -9.32 -12.79 -2.63
N THR A 268 -8.81 -13.93 -3.08
CA THR A 268 -9.41 -14.67 -4.21
C THR A 268 -10.87 -15.04 -4.02
N SER A 269 -11.31 -15.29 -2.77
CA SER A 269 -12.72 -15.57 -2.45
C SER A 269 -13.66 -14.38 -2.65
N HIS A 270 -13.12 -13.14 -2.73
CA HIS A 270 -13.91 -11.94 -2.98
C HIS A 270 -14.17 -11.69 -4.47
N LEU A 271 -13.39 -12.34 -5.36
CA LEU A 271 -13.53 -12.17 -6.81
C LEU A 271 -14.86 -12.71 -7.36
N PRO A 272 -15.32 -13.95 -7.02
CA PRO A 272 -16.59 -14.43 -7.55
C PRO A 272 -17.80 -13.53 -7.22
N PRO A 273 -18.02 -13.09 -5.96
CA PRO A 273 -19.11 -12.16 -5.67
C PRO A 273 -18.94 -10.79 -6.32
N ASN A 274 -17.71 -10.28 -6.48
CA ASN A 274 -17.44 -9.05 -7.20
C ASN A 274 -17.87 -9.15 -8.68
N ILE A 275 -17.44 -10.20 -9.35
CA ILE A 275 -17.77 -10.45 -10.76
C ILE A 275 -19.29 -10.62 -10.94
N ALA A 276 -19.93 -11.42 -10.07
CA ALA A 276 -21.36 -11.68 -10.16
C ALA A 276 -22.23 -10.44 -9.97
N GLN A 277 -21.76 -9.45 -9.22
CA GLN A 277 -22.49 -8.22 -8.91
C GLN A 277 -22.02 -7.00 -9.71
N ASP A 278 -20.94 -7.13 -10.51
CA ASP A 278 -20.28 -6.02 -11.23
C ASP A 278 -20.02 -4.82 -10.31
N ALA A 279 -19.45 -5.07 -9.12
CA ALA A 279 -19.33 -4.05 -8.09
C ALA A 279 -18.10 -3.15 -8.30
N PHE A 280 -16.94 -3.78 -8.57
CA PHE A 280 -15.69 -3.07 -8.82
C PHE A 280 -15.12 -3.51 -10.15
N ARG A 281 -14.79 -2.53 -10.98
CA ARG A 281 -14.19 -2.73 -12.30
C ARG A 281 -12.70 -2.50 -12.33
N VAL A 282 -12.12 -1.99 -11.23
CA VAL A 282 -10.68 -1.80 -11.04
C VAL A 282 -10.26 -2.42 -9.70
N ILE A 283 -9.22 -3.23 -9.72
CA ILE A 283 -8.61 -3.79 -8.51
C ILE A 283 -7.26 -3.11 -8.28
N LEU A 284 -7.09 -2.53 -7.10
CA LEU A 284 -5.80 -2.02 -6.67
C LEU A 284 -5.07 -3.14 -5.90
N SER A 285 -4.17 -3.82 -6.59
CA SER A 285 -3.37 -4.90 -6.02
C SER A 285 -2.41 -4.35 -4.97
N ASP A 286 -2.15 -5.13 -3.94
CA ASP A 286 -1.11 -4.86 -2.95
C ASP A 286 -0.49 -6.19 -2.55
N HIS A 287 0.79 -6.37 -2.81
CA HIS A 287 1.48 -7.64 -2.52
C HIS A 287 1.45 -7.99 -1.03
N HIS A 288 1.28 -7.01 -0.11
CA HIS A 288 1.08 -7.28 1.31
C HIS A 288 -0.30 -7.90 1.59
N TYR A 289 -1.35 -7.48 0.87
CA TYR A 289 -2.72 -7.95 1.08
C TYR A 289 -3.01 -9.25 0.34
N TRP A 290 -2.44 -9.42 -0.85
CA TRP A 290 -2.71 -10.57 -1.71
C TRP A 290 -1.84 -11.78 -1.41
N GLY A 291 -0.81 -11.65 -0.56
CA GLY A 291 0.06 -12.76 -0.17
C GLY A 291 1.30 -12.91 -1.04
N GLY A 292 1.84 -11.78 -1.52
CA GLY A 292 3.10 -11.72 -2.24
C GLY A 292 3.00 -11.43 -3.73
N LEU A 293 4.14 -11.49 -4.38
CA LEU A 293 4.30 -11.16 -5.80
C LEU A 293 3.61 -12.18 -6.71
N LYS A 294 3.72 -13.48 -6.36
CA LYS A 294 3.07 -14.54 -7.14
C LYS A 294 1.55 -14.39 -7.13
N ALA A 295 0.95 -14.22 -5.97
CA ALA A 295 -0.49 -14.07 -5.84
C ALA A 295 -1.00 -12.80 -6.55
N SER A 296 -0.24 -11.71 -6.52
CA SER A 296 -0.55 -10.48 -7.26
C SER A 296 -0.44 -10.68 -8.78
N ARG A 297 0.49 -11.50 -9.25
CA ARG A 297 0.57 -11.90 -10.67
C ARG A 297 -0.62 -12.76 -11.10
N ASP A 298 -1.03 -13.70 -10.24
CA ASP A 298 -2.21 -14.53 -10.49
C ASP A 298 -3.48 -13.65 -10.55
N LEU A 299 -3.60 -12.67 -9.65
CA LEU A 299 -4.66 -11.65 -9.69
C LEU A 299 -4.66 -10.87 -11.01
N ALA A 300 -3.50 -10.38 -11.45
CA ALA A 300 -3.38 -9.65 -12.72
C ALA A 300 -3.92 -10.49 -13.90
N ARG A 301 -3.61 -11.78 -13.94
CA ARG A 301 -4.15 -12.69 -14.95
C ARG A 301 -5.67 -12.85 -14.86
N ILE A 302 -6.23 -12.90 -13.65
CA ILE A 302 -7.68 -12.95 -13.44
C ILE A 302 -8.33 -11.64 -13.91
N CYS A 303 -7.75 -10.49 -13.58
CA CYS A 303 -8.23 -9.19 -14.04
C CYS A 303 -8.26 -9.13 -15.58
N GLU A 304 -7.22 -9.61 -16.26
CA GLU A 304 -7.17 -9.67 -17.73
C GLU A 304 -8.30 -10.52 -18.31
N ILE A 305 -8.53 -11.72 -17.74
CA ILE A 305 -9.58 -12.65 -18.22
C ILE A 305 -10.99 -12.04 -18.09
N TRP A 306 -11.22 -11.29 -17.02
CA TRP A 306 -12.53 -10.70 -16.73
C TRP A 306 -12.67 -9.25 -17.21
N GLY A 307 -11.65 -8.69 -17.85
CA GLY A 307 -11.67 -7.31 -18.33
C GLY A 307 -11.70 -6.27 -17.21
N LEU A 308 -11.15 -6.60 -16.03
CA LEU A 308 -11.00 -5.68 -14.92
C LEU A 308 -9.74 -4.83 -15.10
N GLY A 309 -9.84 -3.55 -14.80
CA GLY A 309 -8.68 -2.65 -14.67
C GLY A 309 -7.81 -3.06 -13.48
N LEU A 310 -6.54 -2.70 -13.54
CA LEU A 310 -5.56 -3.01 -12.52
C LEU A 310 -4.67 -1.81 -12.22
N SER A 311 -4.50 -1.53 -10.95
CA SER A 311 -3.50 -0.63 -10.38
C SER A 311 -2.84 -1.30 -9.18
N MET A 312 -1.96 -0.58 -8.48
CA MET A 312 -1.35 -1.06 -7.24
C MET A 312 -1.52 -0.03 -6.14
N HIS A 313 -2.06 -0.49 -5.02
CA HIS A 313 -2.23 0.27 -3.80
C HIS A 313 -0.90 0.42 -3.06
N SER A 314 -0.73 1.54 -2.37
CA SER A 314 0.37 1.81 -1.47
C SER A 314 -0.14 2.24 -0.09
N ASN A 315 0.67 2.00 0.91
CA ASN A 315 0.57 2.57 2.25
C ASN A 315 1.95 3.06 2.70
N SER A 316 2.10 3.51 3.93
CA SER A 316 3.39 3.99 4.46
C SER A 316 4.43 2.85 4.48
N HIS A 317 5.01 2.50 3.32
CA HIS A 317 6.08 1.51 3.17
C HIS A 317 7.36 2.18 2.64
N LEU A 318 8.51 1.55 2.88
CA LEU A 318 9.82 2.04 2.50
C LEU A 318 10.32 1.38 1.20
N GLY A 319 11.57 1.63 0.86
CA GLY A 319 12.17 1.27 -0.41
C GLY A 319 12.20 -0.22 -0.74
N ILE A 320 12.20 -1.13 0.24
CA ILE A 320 12.13 -2.57 -0.02
C ILE A 320 10.79 -2.94 -0.64
N SER A 321 9.68 -2.49 -0.04
CA SER A 321 8.34 -2.69 -0.60
C SER A 321 8.13 -1.94 -1.90
N LEU A 322 8.65 -0.72 -2.03
CA LEU A 322 8.55 0.08 -3.25
C LEU A 322 9.31 -0.58 -4.40
N ALA A 323 10.50 -1.15 -4.16
CA ALA A 323 11.24 -1.93 -5.14
C ALA A 323 10.45 -3.18 -5.57
N ALA A 324 9.90 -3.94 -4.61
CA ALA A 324 9.07 -5.12 -4.88
C ALA A 324 7.86 -4.78 -5.76
N MET A 325 7.16 -3.69 -5.43
CA MET A 325 6.04 -3.16 -6.19
C MET A 325 6.45 -2.75 -7.60
N THR A 326 7.60 -2.09 -7.76
CA THR A 326 8.12 -1.67 -9.06
C THR A 326 8.46 -2.87 -9.94
N HIS A 327 9.12 -3.91 -9.39
CA HIS A 327 9.37 -5.17 -10.12
C HIS A 327 8.08 -5.86 -10.56
N LEU A 328 7.10 -5.95 -9.65
CA LEU A 328 5.80 -6.55 -9.94
C LEU A 328 5.06 -5.80 -11.06
N ALA A 329 4.98 -4.49 -10.94
CA ALA A 329 4.31 -3.62 -11.91
C ALA A 329 4.98 -3.67 -13.29
N ALA A 330 6.32 -3.67 -13.32
CA ALA A 330 7.08 -3.78 -14.56
C ALA A 330 6.89 -5.13 -15.26
N ALA A 331 6.66 -6.22 -14.49
CA ALA A 331 6.37 -7.53 -15.02
C ALA A 331 4.89 -7.76 -15.38
N THR A 332 3.98 -6.83 -15.08
CA THR A 332 2.52 -6.98 -15.24
C THR A 332 2.03 -6.32 -16.53
N PRO A 333 1.69 -7.07 -17.61
CA PRO A 333 1.34 -6.49 -18.91
C PRO A 333 0.08 -5.62 -18.87
N ASN A 334 -0.92 -6.03 -18.11
CA ASN A 334 -2.24 -5.40 -18.03
C ASN A 334 -2.37 -4.40 -16.87
N LEU A 335 -1.28 -3.79 -16.43
CA LEU A 335 -1.35 -2.63 -15.53
C LEU A 335 -2.02 -1.48 -16.29
N THR A 336 -3.20 -1.07 -15.84
CA THR A 336 -4.08 -0.13 -16.57
C THR A 336 -3.92 1.30 -16.07
N TYR A 337 -3.67 1.46 -14.78
CA TYR A 337 -3.59 2.74 -14.10
C TYR A 337 -2.25 2.91 -13.39
N ASP A 338 -1.83 4.15 -13.20
CA ASP A 338 -0.62 4.49 -12.44
C ASP A 338 -0.72 3.94 -11.02
N CYS A 339 0.38 3.46 -10.46
CA CYS A 339 0.44 2.92 -9.10
C CYS A 339 0.35 4.03 -8.06
N ASP A 340 -0.19 3.73 -6.88
CA ASP A 340 -0.12 4.65 -5.73
C ASP A 340 1.26 4.65 -5.08
N THR A 341 1.64 5.76 -4.44
CA THR A 341 2.84 5.80 -3.61
C THR A 341 2.74 6.79 -2.45
N HIS A 342 3.17 6.36 -1.26
CA HIS A 342 3.36 7.23 -0.09
C HIS A 342 4.80 7.74 0.04
N SER A 343 5.72 7.26 -0.82
CA SER A 343 7.14 7.58 -0.70
C SER A 343 7.46 9.09 -0.62
N PRO A 344 6.79 10.00 -1.35
CA PRO A 344 7.05 11.42 -1.19
C PRO A 344 6.86 11.95 0.24
N TRP A 345 5.89 11.42 0.97
CA TRP A 345 5.56 11.84 2.34
C TRP A 345 6.59 11.43 3.39
N GLN A 346 7.40 10.42 3.09
CA GLN A 346 8.34 9.83 4.05
C GLN A 346 9.68 10.57 4.01
N THR A 347 10.28 10.79 5.16
CA THR A 347 11.62 11.39 5.31
C THR A 347 12.69 10.35 5.59
N ASP A 348 12.30 9.18 6.08
CA ASP A 348 13.18 8.07 6.43
C ASP A 348 13.25 7.01 5.32
N GLU A 349 14.33 6.23 5.32
CA GLU A 349 14.54 5.12 4.41
C GLU A 349 15.43 4.05 5.07
N VAL A 350 15.34 2.79 4.58
CA VAL A 350 16.15 1.65 5.07
C VAL A 350 17.04 1.03 4.01
N ILE A 351 17.03 1.53 2.78
CA ILE A 351 17.91 1.05 1.71
C ILE A 351 19.09 2.00 1.52
N GLU A 352 20.25 1.42 1.15
CA GLU A 352 21.46 2.17 0.81
C GLU A 352 21.16 3.14 -0.35
N GLY A 353 21.80 4.31 -0.30
CA GLY A 353 21.57 5.37 -1.30
C GLY A 353 20.32 6.22 -1.07
N GLY A 354 19.52 5.90 -0.03
CA GLY A 354 18.31 6.65 0.32
C GLY A 354 17.10 6.30 -0.55
N LYS A 355 16.15 7.23 -0.64
CA LYS A 355 14.87 7.02 -1.34
C LYS A 355 15.06 6.79 -2.83
N MET A 356 14.24 5.90 -3.40
CA MET A 356 14.12 5.76 -4.85
C MET A 356 13.61 7.07 -5.48
N ILE A 357 14.25 7.51 -6.56
CA ILE A 357 13.98 8.81 -7.18
C ILE A 357 13.01 8.66 -8.34
N PHE A 358 11.87 9.35 -8.25
CA PHE A 358 10.92 9.47 -9.35
C PHE A 358 11.47 10.40 -10.44
N THR A 359 11.34 9.98 -11.69
CA THR A 359 11.65 10.78 -12.88
C THR A 359 10.42 10.76 -13.78
N ASP A 360 9.91 11.93 -14.15
CA ASP A 360 8.69 12.07 -14.96
C ASP A 360 7.48 11.27 -14.38
N GLY A 361 7.37 11.22 -13.05
CA GLY A 361 6.31 10.50 -12.34
C GLY A 361 6.45 8.98 -12.32
N ALA A 362 7.62 8.46 -12.68
CA ALA A 362 7.84 7.02 -12.79
C ALA A 362 9.11 6.58 -12.06
N LEU A 363 9.18 5.29 -11.70
CA LEU A 363 10.38 4.63 -11.20
C LEU A 363 10.91 3.66 -12.25
N THR A 364 12.23 3.66 -12.42
CA THR A 364 12.94 2.62 -13.15
C THR A 364 13.05 1.38 -12.29
N VAL A 365 12.90 0.21 -12.89
CA VAL A 365 13.11 -1.07 -12.19
C VAL A 365 14.55 -1.12 -11.67
N PRO A 366 14.77 -1.36 -10.35
CA PRO A 366 16.12 -1.42 -9.81
C PRO A 366 16.98 -2.44 -10.53
N GLU A 367 18.24 -2.08 -10.74
CA GLU A 367 19.25 -2.96 -11.33
C GLU A 367 19.90 -3.84 -10.25
N GLY A 368 20.44 -4.97 -10.67
CA GLY A 368 21.10 -5.91 -9.78
C GLY A 368 20.22 -7.11 -9.39
N PRO A 369 20.83 -8.16 -8.83
CA PRO A 369 20.13 -9.39 -8.46
C PRO A 369 19.09 -9.17 -7.36
N GLY A 370 18.03 -9.95 -7.39
CA GLY A 370 16.93 -9.83 -6.43
C GLY A 370 16.09 -8.59 -6.69
N LEU A 371 15.78 -7.84 -5.65
CA LEU A 371 15.10 -6.55 -5.70
C LEU A 371 16.01 -5.40 -6.14
N GLY A 372 17.31 -5.63 -6.29
CA GLY A 372 18.28 -4.60 -6.67
C GLY A 372 18.51 -3.54 -5.59
N VAL A 373 18.13 -3.80 -4.34
CA VAL A 373 18.34 -2.92 -3.19
C VAL A 373 19.15 -3.61 -2.10
N THR A 374 19.90 -2.81 -1.34
CA THR A 374 20.71 -3.24 -0.20
C THR A 374 20.19 -2.60 1.08
N LEU A 375 20.17 -3.35 2.17
CA LEU A 375 19.71 -2.83 3.46
C LEU A 375 20.78 -1.95 4.11
N ASP A 376 20.39 -0.71 4.43
CA ASP A 376 21.21 0.19 5.25
C ASP A 376 21.08 -0.19 6.73
N ARG A 377 22.15 -0.78 7.26
CA ARG A 377 22.22 -1.27 8.64
C ARG A 377 22.16 -0.16 9.69
N GLU A 378 22.69 1.02 9.39
CA GLU A 378 22.65 2.16 10.31
C GLU A 378 21.23 2.73 10.42
N SER A 379 20.57 2.93 9.26
CA SER A 379 19.17 3.35 9.21
C SER A 379 18.26 2.33 9.86
N LEU A 380 18.45 1.02 9.61
CA LEU A 380 17.70 -0.04 10.28
C LEU A 380 17.84 0.05 11.79
N ALA A 381 19.06 0.18 12.31
CA ALA A 381 19.31 0.28 13.76
C ALA A 381 18.66 1.52 14.37
N ARG A 382 18.77 2.67 13.72
CA ARG A 382 18.13 3.92 14.14
C ARG A 382 16.61 3.81 14.17
N LEU A 383 16.01 3.29 13.12
CA LEU A 383 14.54 3.15 13.02
C LEU A 383 14.01 2.06 13.95
N HIS A 384 14.80 1.02 14.24
CA HIS A 384 14.48 0.05 15.28
C HIS A 384 14.51 0.70 16.67
N GLN A 385 15.48 1.56 16.95
CA GLN A 385 15.51 2.32 18.21
C GLN A 385 14.31 3.25 18.33
N ASN A 386 13.85 3.88 17.24
CA ASN A 386 12.61 4.65 17.24
C ASN A 386 11.42 3.77 17.63
N TYR A 387 11.32 2.55 17.07
CA TYR A 387 10.25 1.59 17.43
C TYR A 387 10.25 1.28 18.92
N LEU A 388 11.41 1.04 19.52
CA LEU A 388 11.53 0.75 20.95
C LEU A 388 11.10 1.93 21.84
N ASN A 389 11.25 3.17 21.34
CA ASN A 389 11.02 4.39 22.10
C ASN A 389 9.68 5.07 21.82
N CYS A 390 9.04 4.83 20.67
CA CYS A 390 7.84 5.58 20.26
C CYS A 390 6.59 5.28 21.10
N GLY A 391 6.57 4.15 21.81
CA GLY A 391 5.44 3.74 22.65
C GLY A 391 4.18 3.32 21.85
N ILE A 392 4.27 3.25 20.51
CA ILE A 392 3.18 2.83 19.64
C ILE A 392 3.38 1.36 19.28
N THR A 393 2.37 0.53 19.49
CA THR A 393 2.40 -0.91 19.17
C THR A 393 1.27 -1.33 18.23
N ILE A 394 0.25 -0.50 18.12
CA ILE A 394 -0.91 -0.67 17.23
C ILE A 394 -1.24 0.70 16.63
N ARG A 395 -1.58 0.74 15.35
CA ARG A 395 -2.03 1.96 14.70
C ARG A 395 -3.42 2.35 15.20
N ASP A 396 -3.56 3.60 15.68
CA ASP A 396 -4.81 4.18 16.16
C ASP A 396 -4.96 5.63 15.70
N ASP A 397 -5.33 5.81 14.43
CA ASP A 397 -5.54 7.12 13.80
C ASP A 397 -6.70 7.88 14.47
N ALA A 398 -7.68 7.15 15.02
CA ALA A 398 -8.82 7.76 15.70
C ALA A 398 -8.41 8.43 17.04
N ALA A 399 -7.55 7.75 17.81
CA ALA A 399 -7.01 8.34 19.03
C ALA A 399 -6.14 9.56 18.72
N GLU A 400 -5.34 9.53 17.65
CA GLU A 400 -4.54 10.68 17.24
C GLU A 400 -5.44 11.85 16.80
N MET A 401 -6.48 11.59 16.01
CA MET A 401 -7.43 12.61 15.59
C MET A 401 -8.11 13.31 16.78
N LYS A 402 -8.46 12.57 17.83
CA LYS A 402 -9.08 13.14 19.04
C LYS A 402 -8.18 14.10 19.79
N LYS A 403 -6.85 14.01 19.64
CA LYS A 403 -5.94 15.01 20.21
C LYS A 403 -6.08 16.38 19.53
N HIS A 404 -6.38 16.40 18.23
CA HIS A 404 -6.63 17.62 17.44
C HIS A 404 -8.11 18.06 17.54
N ARG A 405 -9.04 17.13 17.51
CA ARG A 405 -10.49 17.35 17.53
C ARG A 405 -11.15 16.45 18.57
N PRO A 406 -11.26 16.87 19.85
CA PRO A 406 -11.71 16.00 20.95
C PRO A 406 -13.07 15.34 20.77
N ASN A 407 -14.00 15.98 20.02
CA ASN A 407 -15.34 15.47 19.75
C ASN A 407 -15.43 14.66 18.46
N TRP A 408 -14.32 14.36 17.79
CA TRP A 408 -14.34 13.60 16.57
C TRP A 408 -14.67 12.12 16.86
N GLU A 409 -15.52 11.54 16.02
CA GLU A 409 -15.89 10.13 16.11
C GLU A 409 -15.62 9.42 14.79
N PHE A 410 -15.14 8.20 14.89
CA PHE A 410 -14.97 7.32 13.73
C PHE A 410 -16.32 6.81 13.25
N GLY A 411 -16.55 6.84 11.94
CA GLY A 411 -17.72 6.25 11.28
C GLY A 411 -17.33 5.65 9.93
N ARG A 412 -17.92 4.50 9.62
CA ARG A 412 -17.80 3.87 8.29
C ARG A 412 -19.09 3.10 7.99
N PRO A 413 -20.01 3.63 7.18
CA PRO A 413 -19.96 4.99 6.60
C PRO A 413 -20.08 6.10 7.66
N LYS A 414 -19.64 7.30 7.29
CA LYS A 414 -19.71 8.51 8.10
C LYS A 414 -20.70 9.53 7.51
N PHE A 415 -20.83 9.56 6.18
CA PHE A 415 -21.64 10.50 5.42
C PHE A 415 -22.69 9.82 4.56
#